data_afa030f11e906e897a7fecd5531a0af2
#
_entry.id   afa030f11e906e897a7fecd5531a0af2
#
_cell.length_a   1.000
_cell.length_b   1.000
_cell.length_c   1.000
_cell.angle_alpha   90.00
_cell.angle_beta   90.00
_cell.angle_gamma   90.00
#
_symmetry.space_group_name_H-M   'P 1'
#
loop_
_entity.id
_entity.type
_entity.pdbx_description
1 polymer ?
#
loop_
_entity_poly.entity_id
_entity_poly.type
_entity_poly.pdbx_seq_one_letter_code
_entity_poly.pdbx_strand_id
1 'polypeptide(L)'
;MEDFLRACQSAVLDNEAKTLAAKMGVAHVSLLQRANPDNDAHHLTVEHLFGILLHTGDMRPLAALANEFGFDLTPKSPSEAQGLTSSLASVGKEVAELTIAVHAALEDNHVNSLEKTLIRQEINHVRQSLDVMDSSVKAA
;
A
#
# COMPACT_ATOMS: atom_id res chain seq x y z
N MET A 1 -3.26 -12.11 12.72
CA MET A 1 -4.33 -12.89 12.04
C MET A 1 -5.72 -12.26 12.26
N GLU A 2 -6.08 -11.88 13.49
CA GLU A 2 -7.41 -11.28 13.79
C GLU A 2 -7.64 -9.97 13.03
N ASP A 3 -6.67 -9.06 13.02
CA ASP A 3 -6.76 -7.78 12.30
C ASP A 3 -6.98 -7.96 10.80
N PHE A 4 -6.31 -8.95 10.21
CA PHE A 4 -6.52 -9.31 8.81
C PHE A 4 -7.96 -9.79 8.53
N LEU A 5 -8.50 -10.69 9.36
CA LEU A 5 -9.86 -11.19 9.19
C LEU A 5 -10.90 -10.09 9.39
N ARG A 6 -10.72 -9.21 10.38
CA ARG A 6 -11.58 -8.04 10.58
C ARG A 6 -11.49 -7.05 9.43
N ALA A 7 -10.31 -6.84 8.85
CA ALA A 7 -10.14 -6.01 7.65
C ALA A 7 -10.89 -6.59 6.44
N CYS A 8 -10.87 -7.92 6.27
CA CYS A 8 -11.66 -8.60 5.23
C CYS A 8 -13.17 -8.41 5.45
N GLN A 9 -13.66 -8.56 6.68
CA GLN A 9 -15.06 -8.33 7.03
C GLN A 9 -15.47 -6.88 6.73
N SER A 10 -14.67 -5.91 7.17
CA SER A 10 -14.93 -4.48 6.92
C SER A 10 -14.97 -4.18 5.42
N ALA A 11 -14.02 -4.72 4.64
CA ALA A 11 -14.01 -4.54 3.19
C ALA A 11 -15.27 -5.09 2.51
N VAL A 12 -15.85 -6.18 3.02
CA VAL A 12 -17.11 -6.72 2.50
C VAL A 12 -18.30 -5.87 2.91
N LEU A 13 -18.39 -5.44 4.18
CA LEU A 13 -19.53 -4.71 4.72
C LEU A 13 -19.62 -3.27 4.20
N ASP A 14 -18.48 -2.58 4.08
CA ASP A 14 -18.40 -1.18 3.66
C ASP A 14 -18.59 -1.01 2.14
N ASN A 15 -18.51 -2.09 1.35
CA ASN A 15 -18.54 -2.07 -0.11
C ASN A 15 -19.78 -2.77 -0.71
N GLU A 16 -20.97 -2.55 -0.12
CA GLU A 16 -22.23 -3.14 -0.62
C GLU A 16 -22.14 -4.67 -0.83
N ALA A 17 -22.06 -5.43 0.23
CA ALA A 17 -21.85 -6.88 0.23
C ALA A 17 -22.71 -7.67 -0.78
N LYS A 18 -23.96 -7.23 -1.07
CA LYS A 18 -24.85 -7.87 -2.04
C LYS A 18 -24.35 -7.69 -3.47
N THR A 19 -23.97 -6.47 -3.84
CA THR A 19 -23.40 -6.14 -5.16
C THR A 19 -22.05 -6.81 -5.34
N LEU A 20 -21.21 -6.80 -4.32
CA LEU A 20 -19.92 -7.49 -4.32
C LEU A 20 -20.08 -8.99 -4.54
N ALA A 21 -20.97 -9.65 -3.81
CA ALA A 21 -21.26 -11.08 -3.96
C ALA A 21 -21.71 -11.43 -5.39
N ALA A 22 -22.57 -10.60 -5.99
CA ALA A 22 -23.00 -10.77 -7.39
C ALA A 22 -21.83 -10.66 -8.38
N LYS A 23 -20.92 -9.69 -8.21
CA LYS A 23 -19.72 -9.54 -9.05
C LYS A 23 -18.75 -10.72 -8.90
N MET A 24 -18.67 -11.29 -7.70
CA MET A 24 -17.83 -12.46 -7.40
C MET A 24 -18.47 -13.79 -7.80
N GLY A 25 -19.73 -13.82 -8.23
CA GLY A 25 -20.45 -15.05 -8.56
C GLY A 25 -20.75 -15.94 -7.36
N VAL A 26 -20.84 -15.39 -6.15
CA VAL A 26 -21.12 -16.12 -4.92
C VAL A 26 -22.45 -15.68 -4.29
N ALA A 27 -23.08 -16.56 -3.50
CA ALA A 27 -24.28 -16.18 -2.77
C ALA A 27 -23.96 -15.15 -1.69
N HIS A 28 -24.76 -14.08 -1.59
CA HIS A 28 -24.60 -12.98 -0.62
C HIS A 28 -24.44 -13.48 0.83
N VAL A 29 -25.32 -14.40 1.25
CA VAL A 29 -25.25 -14.97 2.61
C VAL A 29 -23.94 -15.75 2.82
N SER A 30 -23.51 -16.49 1.80
CA SER A 30 -22.24 -17.24 1.86
C SER A 30 -21.04 -16.29 2.00
N LEU A 31 -21.00 -15.17 1.28
CA LEU A 31 -19.94 -14.19 1.39
C LEU A 31 -19.90 -13.60 2.81
N LEU A 32 -21.04 -13.20 3.36
CA LEU A 32 -21.14 -12.66 4.72
C LEU A 32 -20.68 -13.65 5.79
N GLN A 33 -21.10 -14.93 5.66
CA GLN A 33 -20.70 -15.98 6.59
C GLN A 33 -19.20 -16.24 6.55
N ARG A 34 -18.61 -16.25 5.35
CA ARG A 34 -17.17 -16.48 5.15
C ARG A 34 -16.32 -15.30 5.59
N ALA A 35 -16.82 -14.07 5.45
CA ALA A 35 -16.13 -12.86 5.86
C ALA A 35 -16.25 -12.58 7.37
N ASN A 36 -17.13 -13.27 8.08
CA ASN A 36 -17.28 -13.12 9.52
C ASN A 36 -16.15 -13.87 10.26
N PRO A 37 -15.24 -13.18 10.96
CA PRO A 37 -14.13 -13.80 11.68
C PRO A 37 -14.58 -14.71 12.82
N ASP A 38 -15.80 -14.47 13.36
CA ASP A 38 -16.35 -15.24 14.47
C ASP A 38 -17.09 -16.52 14.00
N ASN A 39 -17.04 -16.84 12.70
CA ASN A 39 -17.67 -18.02 12.13
C ASN A 39 -16.64 -19.13 11.85
N ASP A 40 -16.58 -20.09 12.73
CA ASP A 40 -15.64 -21.22 12.63
C ASP A 40 -16.01 -22.25 11.52
N ALA A 41 -17.25 -22.21 11.02
CA ALA A 41 -17.72 -23.20 10.02
C ALA A 41 -17.36 -22.80 8.57
N HIS A 42 -17.15 -21.53 8.30
CA HIS A 42 -16.93 -21.02 6.94
C HIS A 42 -15.83 -19.95 6.93
N HIS A 43 -14.82 -20.17 6.10
CA HIS A 43 -13.70 -19.23 5.97
C HIS A 43 -13.60 -18.66 4.55
N LEU A 44 -13.00 -17.48 4.40
CA LEU A 44 -12.60 -16.94 3.11
C LEU A 44 -11.48 -17.82 2.51
N THR A 45 -11.59 -18.11 1.22
CA THR A 45 -10.46 -18.67 0.47
C THR A 45 -9.61 -17.56 -0.12
N VAL A 46 -8.45 -17.89 -0.67
CA VAL A 46 -7.58 -16.93 -1.37
C VAL A 46 -8.32 -16.32 -2.56
N GLU A 47 -9.15 -17.10 -3.28
CA GLU A 47 -9.95 -16.61 -4.40
C GLU A 47 -11.01 -15.58 -3.94
N HIS A 48 -11.61 -15.79 -2.77
CA HIS A 48 -12.53 -14.81 -2.19
C HIS A 48 -11.80 -13.51 -1.83
N LEU A 49 -10.63 -13.61 -1.20
CA LEU A 49 -9.80 -12.44 -0.89
C LEU A 49 -9.44 -11.67 -2.17
N PHE A 50 -8.97 -12.38 -3.19
CA PHE A 50 -8.65 -11.77 -4.48
C PHE A 50 -9.86 -11.06 -5.10
N GLY A 51 -11.04 -11.71 -5.10
CA GLY A 51 -12.28 -11.12 -5.59
C GLY A 51 -12.70 -9.86 -4.82
N ILE A 52 -12.57 -9.86 -3.49
CA ILE A 52 -12.84 -8.69 -2.64
C ILE A 52 -11.93 -7.52 -3.06
N LEU A 53 -10.62 -7.73 -3.10
CA LEU A 53 -9.64 -6.70 -3.47
C LEU A 53 -9.89 -6.17 -4.89
N LEU A 54 -10.16 -7.07 -5.85
CA LEU A 54 -10.37 -6.72 -7.25
C LEU A 54 -11.62 -5.86 -7.47
N HIS A 55 -12.72 -6.22 -6.82
CA HIS A 55 -14.02 -5.58 -7.08
C HIS A 55 -14.31 -4.38 -6.18
N THR A 56 -13.62 -4.26 -5.05
CA THR A 56 -13.76 -3.11 -4.14
C THR A 56 -12.65 -2.08 -4.28
N GLY A 57 -11.44 -2.49 -4.66
CA GLY A 57 -10.25 -1.66 -4.55
C GLY A 57 -9.82 -1.38 -3.11
N ASP A 58 -10.48 -1.99 -2.13
CA ASP A 58 -10.18 -1.80 -0.72
C ASP A 58 -8.97 -2.63 -0.30
N MET A 59 -7.85 -1.96 -0.11
CA MET A 59 -6.57 -2.60 0.19
C MET A 59 -6.33 -2.82 1.69
N ARG A 60 -7.30 -2.51 2.58
CA ARG A 60 -7.17 -2.77 4.03
C ARG A 60 -6.84 -4.23 4.36
N PRO A 61 -7.46 -5.25 3.74
CA PRO A 61 -7.07 -6.63 4.00
C PRO A 61 -5.62 -6.93 3.62
N LEU A 62 -5.18 -6.44 2.47
CA LEU A 62 -3.81 -6.66 2.01
C LEU A 62 -2.80 -5.92 2.89
N ALA A 63 -3.11 -4.70 3.31
CA ALA A 63 -2.27 -3.93 4.23
C ALA A 63 -2.16 -4.60 5.60
N ALA A 64 -3.28 -5.10 6.16
CA ALA A 64 -3.27 -5.83 7.43
C ALA A 64 -2.42 -7.12 7.33
N LEU A 65 -2.54 -7.85 6.22
CA LEU A 65 -1.70 -9.03 5.99
C LEU A 65 -0.21 -8.67 5.88
N ALA A 66 0.13 -7.63 5.12
CA ALA A 66 1.51 -7.17 4.98
C ALA A 66 2.10 -6.77 6.34
N ASN A 67 1.36 -5.99 7.14
CA ASN A 67 1.79 -5.56 8.47
C ASN A 67 2.02 -6.73 9.44
N GLU A 68 1.21 -7.80 9.36
CA GLU A 68 1.39 -9.01 10.17
C GLU A 68 2.76 -9.67 9.96
N PHE A 69 3.30 -9.54 8.74
CA PHE A 69 4.62 -10.07 8.36
C PHE A 69 5.74 -9.01 8.34
N GLY A 70 5.49 -7.80 8.85
CA GLY A 70 6.49 -6.73 8.94
C GLY A 70 6.76 -6.00 7.62
N PHE A 71 5.79 -6.02 6.69
CA PHE A 71 5.88 -5.32 5.42
C PHE A 71 4.89 -4.15 5.35
N ASP A 72 5.31 -3.05 4.76
CA ASP A 72 4.43 -1.93 4.40
C ASP A 72 3.92 -2.09 2.97
N LEU A 73 2.62 -1.92 2.78
CA LEU A 73 2.02 -1.90 1.46
C LEU A 73 2.12 -0.50 0.86
N THR A 74 2.92 -0.36 -0.18
CA THR A 74 3.06 0.90 -0.92
C THR A 74 2.45 0.74 -2.31
N PRO A 75 1.47 1.58 -2.69
CA PRO A 75 0.94 1.56 -4.05
C PRO A 75 2.07 1.85 -5.05
N LYS A 76 2.12 1.08 -6.13
CA LYS A 76 2.96 1.46 -7.28
C LYS A 76 2.33 2.70 -7.92
N SER A 77 2.98 3.85 -7.78
CA SER A 77 2.60 5.02 -8.57
C SER A 77 2.80 4.67 -10.05
N PRO A 78 1.81 4.93 -10.91
CA PRO A 78 2.04 4.91 -12.35
C PRO A 78 3.02 6.05 -12.67
N SER A 79 4.30 5.78 -12.63
CA SER A 79 5.31 6.75 -13.00
C SER A 79 5.47 6.72 -14.51
N GLU A 80 5.19 7.86 -15.16
CA GLU A 80 5.48 8.02 -16.59
C GLU A 80 6.99 7.91 -16.81
N ALA A 81 7.36 7.04 -17.75
CA ALA A 81 8.76 6.88 -18.14
C ALA A 81 9.29 8.21 -18.67
N GLN A 82 10.41 8.65 -18.18
CA GLN A 82 11.15 9.81 -18.65
C GLN A 82 12.44 9.36 -19.36
N GLY A 83 13.16 10.30 -19.98
CA GLY A 83 14.49 9.96 -20.47
C GLY A 83 15.41 9.50 -19.33
N LEU A 84 16.17 8.42 -19.53
CA LEU A 84 16.99 7.81 -18.48
C LEU A 84 17.96 8.80 -17.82
N THR A 85 18.54 9.72 -18.61
CA THR A 85 19.42 10.77 -18.07
C THR A 85 18.65 11.75 -17.17
N SER A 86 17.41 12.09 -17.51
CA SER A 86 16.57 12.98 -16.72
C SER A 86 16.16 12.31 -15.41
N SER A 87 15.75 11.04 -15.46
CA SER A 87 15.38 10.30 -14.25
C SER A 87 16.57 10.10 -13.30
N LEU A 88 17.77 9.85 -13.83
CA LEU A 88 18.99 9.81 -13.02
C LEU A 88 19.29 11.15 -12.33
N ALA A 89 19.14 12.26 -13.05
CA ALA A 89 19.33 13.59 -12.46
C ALA A 89 18.29 13.88 -11.35
N SER A 90 17.04 13.46 -11.54
CA SER A 90 15.97 13.58 -10.53
C SER A 90 16.31 12.77 -9.27
N VAL A 91 16.72 11.52 -9.40
CA VAL A 91 17.16 10.69 -8.26
C VAL A 91 18.30 11.38 -7.49
N GLY A 92 19.31 11.89 -8.21
CA GLY A 92 20.42 12.60 -7.58
C GLY A 92 19.98 13.84 -6.80
N LYS A 93 19.04 14.61 -7.34
CA LYS A 93 18.45 15.79 -6.67
C LYS A 93 17.72 15.38 -5.38
N GLU A 94 16.80 14.43 -5.44
CA GLU A 94 16.02 14.01 -4.27
C GLU A 94 16.91 13.40 -3.16
N VAL A 95 17.94 12.65 -3.53
CA VAL A 95 18.92 12.13 -2.55
C VAL A 95 19.71 13.27 -1.88
N ALA A 96 20.07 14.32 -2.63
CA ALA A 96 20.74 15.48 -2.05
C ALA A 96 19.82 16.23 -1.06
N GLU A 97 18.55 16.42 -1.40
CA GLU A 97 17.55 17.09 -0.53
C GLU A 97 17.32 16.27 0.76
N LEU A 98 17.19 14.95 0.66
CA LEU A 98 17.13 14.06 1.82
C LEU A 98 18.39 14.20 2.70
N THR A 99 19.56 14.24 2.08
CA THR A 99 20.83 14.37 2.81
C THR A 99 20.87 15.69 3.59
N ILE A 100 20.44 16.80 2.97
CA ILE A 100 20.39 18.12 3.60
C ILE A 100 19.40 18.10 4.77
N ALA A 101 18.21 17.53 4.59
CA ALA A 101 17.20 17.45 5.65
C ALA A 101 17.68 16.65 6.87
N VAL A 102 18.37 15.52 6.62
CA VAL A 102 18.96 14.73 7.70
C VAL A 102 20.11 15.46 8.40
N HIS A 103 20.98 16.13 7.65
CA HIS A 103 22.08 16.93 8.23
C HIS A 103 21.54 18.05 9.11
N ALA A 104 20.55 18.81 8.63
CA ALA A 104 19.94 19.89 9.41
C ALA A 104 19.32 19.36 10.72
N ALA A 105 18.62 18.23 10.65
CA ALA A 105 18.00 17.60 11.82
C ALA A 105 19.03 17.08 12.86
N LEU A 106 20.27 16.87 12.46
CA LEU A 106 21.34 16.38 13.34
C LEU A 106 22.22 17.48 13.93
N GLU A 107 22.01 18.76 13.57
CA GLU A 107 22.85 19.87 14.05
C GLU A 107 22.85 20.02 15.57
N ASP A 108 21.71 19.77 16.22
CA ASP A 108 21.59 19.83 17.69
C ASP A 108 21.59 18.45 18.36
N ASN A 109 21.87 17.38 17.62
CA ASN A 109 21.81 15.97 18.07
C ASN A 109 20.45 15.53 18.61
N HIS A 110 19.36 16.22 18.26
CA HIS A 110 18.00 15.88 18.68
C HIS A 110 17.01 16.03 17.52
N VAL A 111 16.45 14.91 17.04
CA VAL A 111 15.47 14.94 15.94
C VAL A 111 14.06 15.11 16.49
N ASN A 112 13.49 16.29 16.33
CA ASN A 112 12.12 16.59 16.77
C ASN A 112 11.04 16.04 15.83
N SER A 113 9.75 16.17 16.22
CA SER A 113 8.63 15.61 15.46
C SER A 113 8.46 16.20 14.07
N LEU A 114 8.75 17.51 13.90
CA LEU A 114 8.66 18.18 12.60
C LEU A 114 9.74 17.68 11.66
N GLU A 115 10.96 17.59 12.13
CA GLU A 115 12.10 17.07 11.37
C GLU A 115 11.91 15.62 10.96
N LYS A 116 11.37 14.77 11.83
CA LYS A 116 10.98 13.40 11.49
C LYS A 116 9.97 13.37 10.34
N THR A 117 9.01 14.29 10.33
CA THR A 117 8.02 14.40 9.26
C THR A 117 8.66 14.84 7.95
N LEU A 118 9.52 15.86 7.98
CA LEU A 118 10.26 16.34 6.81
C LEU A 118 11.15 15.25 6.22
N ILE A 119 11.95 14.58 7.05
CA ILE A 119 12.81 13.47 6.59
C ILE A 119 11.96 12.36 5.93
N ARG A 120 10.80 12.02 6.50
CA ARG A 120 9.90 11.02 5.90
C ARG A 120 9.33 11.48 4.55
N GLN A 121 9.04 12.76 4.38
CA GLN A 121 8.63 13.32 3.09
C GLN A 121 9.74 13.18 2.05
N GLU A 122 10.97 13.57 2.39
CA GLU A 122 12.12 13.43 1.49
C GLU A 122 12.41 11.96 1.13
N ILE A 123 12.28 11.03 2.09
CA ILE A 123 12.38 9.59 1.81
C ILE A 123 11.33 9.16 0.76
N ASN A 124 10.11 9.68 0.84
CA ASN A 124 9.07 9.37 -0.14
C ASN A 124 9.36 9.96 -1.52
N HIS A 125 9.92 11.18 -1.60
CA HIS A 125 10.36 11.78 -2.86
C HIS A 125 11.45 10.93 -3.53
N VAL A 126 12.44 10.47 -2.78
CA VAL A 126 13.46 9.54 -3.29
C VAL A 126 12.84 8.24 -3.80
N ARG A 127 11.90 7.65 -3.07
CA ARG A 127 11.20 6.42 -3.53
C ARG A 127 10.48 6.65 -4.85
N GLN A 128 9.73 7.76 -4.97
CA GLN A 128 9.03 8.11 -6.20
C GLN A 128 9.99 8.32 -7.38
N SER A 129 11.10 9.00 -7.17
CA SER A 129 12.10 9.21 -8.22
C SER A 129 12.76 7.92 -8.68
N LEU A 130 12.94 6.95 -7.78
CA LEU A 130 13.42 5.60 -8.10
C LEU A 130 12.38 4.81 -8.91
N ASP A 131 11.07 4.93 -8.59
CA ASP A 131 9.99 4.29 -9.35
C ASP A 131 9.92 4.84 -10.80
N VAL A 132 10.10 6.16 -10.98
CA VAL A 132 10.23 6.79 -12.31
C VAL A 132 11.45 6.23 -13.06
N MET A 133 12.57 6.14 -12.38
CA MET A 133 13.79 5.59 -12.99
C MET A 133 13.63 4.12 -13.40
N ASP A 134 13.01 3.28 -12.56
CA ASP A 134 12.72 1.88 -12.89
C ASP A 134 11.81 1.76 -14.11
N SER A 135 10.77 2.61 -14.21
CA SER A 135 9.90 2.70 -15.38
C SER A 135 10.65 3.16 -16.63
N SER A 136 11.57 4.10 -16.48
CA SER A 136 12.42 4.60 -17.57
C SER A 136 13.40 3.54 -18.09
N VAL A 137 13.95 2.72 -17.21
CA VAL A 137 14.82 1.57 -17.59
C VAL A 137 14.01 0.52 -18.34
N LYS A 138 12.78 0.23 -17.93
CA LYS A 138 11.91 -0.74 -18.62
C LYS A 138 11.47 -0.28 -20.00
N ALA A 139 11.44 1.03 -20.24
CA ALA A 139 11.02 1.64 -21.50
C ALA A 139 12.19 1.91 -22.47
N ALA A 140 13.43 1.80 -22.02
CA ALA A 140 14.65 2.04 -22.80
C ALA A 140 15.08 0.78 -23.59
#